data_7270944b16bec587402a7270d5d05d5e
#
_entry.id   7270944b16bec587402a7270d5d05d5e
#
_cell.length_a   1.000
_cell.length_b   1.000
_cell.length_c   1.000
_cell.angle_alpha   90.00
_cell.angle_beta   90.00
_cell.angle_gamma   90.00
#
_symmetry.space_group_name_H-M   'P 1'
#
loop_
_entity.id
_entity.type
_entity.pdbx_description
1 polymer ?
#
loop_
_entity_poly.entity_id
_entity_poly.type
_entity_poly.pdbx_seq_one_letter_code
_entity_poly.pdbx_strand_id
1 'polypeptide(L)'
;ITGAPVELMPFEEVDYWPELVEIMNWGEEHVYSTFYICWGAQAGLYHHFGINKCIMDEKLFGVYEHDIYNDRPLLLRGFDEKFWMPHSRHTTVSLQQIKENRDLELLAGSDPTGAAIVRSLDNKHIFVFGHAEYDWDTLNREYERDIKKGMDITVPDNYFPNDDPKQRPIVRWRSVSTLLFTNWLNYYVYQETPYIIEQIQKMKFERDKNLGAYI
;
A
#
# COMPACT_ATOMS: atom_id res chain seq x y z
N ILE A 1 -5.78 3.06 4.38
CA ILE A 1 -6.04 1.81 5.13
C ILE A 1 -4.77 0.95 5.05
N THR A 2 -4.20 0.57 6.18
CA THR A 2 -2.89 -0.10 6.24
C THR A 2 -2.99 -1.59 6.60
N GLY A 3 -1.85 -2.28 6.62
CA GLY A 3 -1.73 -3.68 6.98
C GLY A 3 -2.06 -3.98 8.44
N ALA A 4 -2.40 -5.23 8.73
CA ALA A 4 -2.71 -5.72 10.07
C ALA A 4 -2.22 -7.17 10.23
N PRO A 5 -1.82 -7.58 11.46
CA PRO A 5 -1.26 -8.92 11.70
C PRO A 5 -2.36 -10.01 11.86
N VAL A 6 -3.40 -9.93 11.04
CA VAL A 6 -4.57 -10.85 11.05
C VAL A 6 -4.75 -11.52 9.68
N GLU A 7 -3.72 -11.56 8.87
CA GLU A 7 -3.79 -11.97 7.47
C GLU A 7 -4.20 -13.44 7.25
N LEU A 8 -3.97 -14.33 8.22
CA LEU A 8 -4.37 -15.73 8.14
C LEU A 8 -5.83 -16.00 8.54
N MET A 9 -6.49 -15.01 9.19
CA MET A 9 -7.91 -15.12 9.56
C MET A 9 -8.80 -14.79 8.35
N PRO A 10 -9.94 -15.46 8.15
CA PRO A 10 -10.99 -14.96 7.26
C PRO A 10 -11.35 -13.51 7.61
N PHE A 11 -11.72 -12.69 6.62
CA PHE A 11 -12.00 -11.28 6.89
C PHE A 11 -13.13 -11.10 7.89
N GLU A 12 -14.19 -11.91 7.77
CA GLU A 12 -15.38 -11.86 8.62
C GLU A 12 -15.12 -12.27 10.08
N GLU A 13 -14.01 -12.97 10.35
CA GLU A 13 -13.60 -13.38 11.70
C GLU A 13 -12.71 -12.33 12.40
N VAL A 14 -12.33 -11.26 11.69
CA VAL A 14 -11.57 -10.16 12.27
C VAL A 14 -12.51 -9.28 13.10
N ASP A 15 -12.23 -9.10 14.38
CA ASP A 15 -13.10 -8.42 15.35
C ASP A 15 -13.60 -7.05 14.87
N TYR A 16 -12.76 -6.29 14.19
CA TYR A 16 -13.07 -4.94 13.69
C TYR A 16 -13.51 -4.94 12.21
N TRP A 17 -13.78 -6.09 11.60
CA TRP A 17 -14.20 -6.16 10.21
C TRP A 17 -15.47 -5.35 9.92
N PRO A 18 -16.53 -5.40 10.73
CA PRO A 18 -17.72 -4.59 10.50
C PRO A 18 -17.43 -3.08 10.47
N GLU A 19 -16.62 -2.59 11.39
CA GLU A 19 -16.21 -1.17 11.44
C GLU A 19 -15.35 -0.79 10.22
N LEU A 20 -14.45 -1.67 9.79
CA LEU A 20 -13.62 -1.44 8.60
C LEU A 20 -14.49 -1.36 7.33
N VAL A 21 -15.50 -2.21 7.22
CA VAL A 21 -16.50 -2.16 6.12
C VAL A 21 -17.25 -0.82 6.13
N GLU A 22 -17.68 -0.34 7.30
CA GLU A 22 -18.33 0.99 7.41
C GLU A 22 -17.39 2.11 6.97
N ILE A 23 -16.11 2.06 7.36
CA ILE A 23 -15.10 3.04 6.94
C ILE A 23 -14.88 2.98 5.41
N MET A 24 -14.80 1.79 4.83
CA MET A 24 -14.65 1.62 3.38
C MET A 24 -15.87 2.17 2.62
N ASN A 25 -17.08 1.85 3.07
CA ASN A 25 -18.34 2.37 2.49
C ASN A 25 -18.43 3.89 2.64
N TRP A 26 -18.07 4.43 3.80
CA TRP A 26 -18.03 5.88 3.99
C TRP A 26 -17.02 6.53 3.02
N GLY A 27 -15.88 5.89 2.81
CA GLY A 27 -14.86 6.33 1.87
C GLY A 27 -15.36 6.42 0.43
N GLU A 28 -16.27 5.51 0.00
CA GLU A 28 -16.87 5.56 -1.33
C GLU A 28 -17.57 6.91 -1.60
N GLU A 29 -18.23 7.46 -0.61
CA GLU A 29 -19.06 8.66 -0.77
C GLU A 29 -18.31 9.96 -0.42
N HIS A 30 -17.28 9.89 0.45
CA HIS A 30 -16.75 11.07 1.12
C HIS A 30 -15.28 11.41 0.78
N VAL A 31 -14.53 10.52 0.12
CA VAL A 31 -13.14 10.79 -0.30
C VAL A 31 -12.94 10.57 -1.79
N TYR A 32 -12.00 11.28 -2.39
CA TYR A 32 -11.72 11.18 -3.83
C TYR A 32 -10.96 9.92 -4.18
N SER A 33 -10.04 9.49 -3.32
CA SER A 33 -9.29 8.26 -3.51
C SER A 33 -8.89 7.64 -2.16
N THR A 34 -8.93 6.32 -2.08
CA THR A 34 -8.49 5.55 -0.92
C THR A 34 -7.25 4.73 -1.27
N PHE A 35 -6.23 4.84 -0.43
CA PHE A 35 -4.97 4.10 -0.56
C PHE A 35 -4.93 2.95 0.45
N TYR A 36 -4.77 1.72 -0.06
CA TYR A 36 -4.77 0.50 0.72
C TYR A 36 -3.38 -0.15 0.70
N ILE A 37 -2.88 -0.59 1.85
CA ILE A 37 -1.53 -1.18 1.98
C ILE A 37 -1.62 -2.59 2.55
N CYS A 38 -0.87 -3.53 1.94
CA CYS A 38 -0.67 -4.91 2.38
C CYS A 38 -1.99 -5.65 2.66
N TRP A 39 -2.25 -6.08 3.89
CA TRP A 39 -3.52 -6.71 4.26
C TRP A 39 -4.71 -5.78 3.97
N GLY A 40 -4.55 -4.48 4.19
CA GLY A 40 -5.57 -3.50 3.82
C GLY A 40 -5.90 -3.53 2.33
N ALA A 41 -4.90 -3.73 1.45
CA ALA A 41 -5.12 -3.88 0.01
C ALA A 41 -5.93 -5.14 -0.32
N GLN A 42 -5.67 -6.25 0.37
CA GLN A 42 -6.45 -7.48 0.23
C GLN A 42 -7.88 -7.29 0.74
N ALA A 43 -8.05 -6.62 1.88
CA ALA A 43 -9.36 -6.32 2.46
C ALA A 43 -10.21 -5.44 1.54
N GLY A 44 -9.61 -4.39 0.95
CA GLY A 44 -10.28 -3.53 -0.02
C GLY A 44 -10.67 -4.27 -1.30
N LEU A 45 -9.79 -5.11 -1.86
CA LEU A 45 -10.12 -5.94 -3.03
C LEU A 45 -11.24 -6.94 -2.73
N TYR A 46 -11.25 -7.53 -1.54
CA TYR A 46 -12.33 -8.42 -1.12
C TYR A 46 -13.66 -7.67 -0.99
N HIS A 47 -13.66 -6.54 -0.28
CA HIS A 47 -14.88 -5.77 -0.03
C HIS A 47 -15.50 -5.18 -1.30
N HIS A 48 -14.68 -4.53 -2.15
CA HIS A 48 -15.19 -3.79 -3.31
C HIS A 48 -15.33 -4.64 -4.57
N PHE A 49 -14.50 -5.68 -4.72
CA PHE A 49 -14.40 -6.46 -5.97
C PHE A 49 -14.60 -7.96 -5.80
N GLY A 50 -14.84 -8.44 -4.57
CA GLY A 50 -15.06 -9.86 -4.28
C GLY A 50 -13.82 -10.75 -4.48
N ILE A 51 -12.62 -10.16 -4.59
CA ILE A 51 -11.36 -10.90 -4.77
C ILE A 51 -10.78 -11.26 -3.41
N ASN A 52 -10.90 -12.53 -3.03
CA ASN A 52 -10.41 -13.00 -1.74
C ASN A 52 -8.89 -13.26 -1.77
N LYS A 53 -8.29 -13.25 -0.58
CA LYS A 53 -6.88 -13.60 -0.38
C LYS A 53 -6.69 -15.11 -0.42
N CYS A 54 -5.46 -15.52 -0.79
CA CYS A 54 -4.99 -16.90 -0.78
C CYS A 54 -3.77 -17.00 0.15
N ILE A 55 -3.65 -18.08 0.89
CA ILE A 55 -2.47 -18.38 1.72
C ILE A 55 -1.33 -18.78 0.79
N MET A 56 -0.14 -18.27 1.05
CA MET A 56 1.10 -18.65 0.35
C MET A 56 1.77 -19.82 1.06
N ASP A 57 2.52 -20.62 0.30
CA ASP A 57 3.26 -21.77 0.86
C ASP A 57 4.34 -21.31 1.86
N GLU A 58 4.97 -20.17 1.58
CA GLU A 58 6.01 -19.55 2.42
C GLU A 58 5.74 -18.06 2.61
N LYS A 59 6.22 -17.51 3.73
CA LYS A 59 6.16 -16.07 4.00
C LYS A 59 6.98 -15.32 2.95
N LEU A 60 6.38 -14.39 2.26
CA LEU A 60 7.09 -13.43 1.43
C LEU A 60 7.70 -12.37 2.35
N PHE A 61 9.03 -12.43 2.54
CA PHE A 61 9.73 -11.61 3.52
C PHE A 61 11.05 -11.07 2.97
N GLY A 62 11.08 -9.79 2.62
CA GLY A 62 12.26 -9.18 2.01
C GLY A 62 11.95 -7.95 1.17
N VAL A 63 12.92 -7.59 0.31
CA VAL A 63 12.81 -6.48 -0.64
C VAL A 63 12.88 -7.05 -2.06
N TYR A 64 11.83 -6.82 -2.83
CA TYR A 64 11.69 -7.44 -4.16
C TYR A 64 11.63 -6.39 -5.26
N GLU A 65 12.20 -6.76 -6.41
CA GLU A 65 12.12 -5.98 -7.64
C GLU A 65 10.78 -6.23 -8.34
N HIS A 66 10.19 -5.18 -8.90
CA HIS A 66 8.91 -5.23 -9.61
C HIS A 66 9.03 -4.61 -10.98
N ASP A 67 8.34 -5.21 -11.94
CA ASP A 67 8.16 -4.68 -13.29
C ASP A 67 6.90 -3.81 -13.35
N ILE A 68 6.92 -2.76 -14.17
CA ILE A 68 5.75 -1.97 -14.53
C ILE A 68 5.12 -2.58 -15.79
N TYR A 69 3.81 -2.85 -15.75
CA TYR A 69 3.15 -3.65 -16.80
C TYR A 69 2.46 -2.85 -17.90
N ASN A 70 2.12 -1.61 -17.72
CA ASN A 70 1.35 -0.83 -18.70
C ASN A 70 1.92 0.56 -18.95
N ASP A 71 1.36 1.27 -19.93
CA ASP A 71 1.66 2.67 -20.22
C ASP A 71 1.51 3.48 -18.93
N ARG A 72 2.62 3.96 -18.43
CA ARG A 72 2.87 4.54 -17.12
C ARG A 72 1.73 5.46 -16.64
N PRO A 73 0.83 5.01 -15.76
CA PRO A 73 -0.20 5.85 -15.20
C PRO A 73 0.42 6.98 -14.37
N LEU A 74 -0.32 8.04 -14.14
CA LEU A 74 0.15 9.18 -13.33
C LEU A 74 0.66 8.75 -11.94
N LEU A 75 0.11 7.67 -11.38
CA LEU A 75 0.55 7.09 -10.12
C LEU A 75 2.04 6.69 -10.13
N LEU A 76 2.52 6.15 -11.26
CA LEU A 76 3.90 5.68 -11.43
C LEU A 76 4.79 6.68 -12.19
N ARG A 77 4.35 7.93 -12.30
CA ARG A 77 5.14 8.96 -12.96
C ARG A 77 6.48 9.18 -12.26
N GLY A 78 7.56 9.09 -13.02
CA GLY A 78 8.94 9.24 -12.53
C GLY A 78 9.58 7.95 -12.01
N PHE A 79 8.85 6.83 -12.03
CA PHE A 79 9.44 5.52 -11.74
C PHE A 79 10.34 5.08 -12.90
N ASP A 80 11.40 4.35 -12.56
CA ASP A 80 12.18 3.57 -13.53
C ASP A 80 11.36 2.38 -14.04
N GLU A 81 11.86 1.65 -15.06
CA GLU A 81 11.20 0.46 -15.62
C GLU A 81 11.00 -0.64 -14.57
N LYS A 82 11.88 -0.66 -13.58
CA LYS A 82 11.86 -1.55 -12.44
C LYS A 82 12.06 -0.78 -11.16
N PHE A 83 11.43 -1.24 -10.09
CA PHE A 83 11.58 -0.63 -8.77
C PHE A 83 11.56 -1.68 -7.66
N TRP A 84 12.09 -1.32 -6.51
CA TRP A 84 12.18 -2.18 -5.33
C TRP A 84 11.17 -1.75 -4.27
N MET A 85 10.55 -2.75 -3.61
CA MET A 85 9.62 -2.50 -2.52
C MET A 85 9.70 -3.62 -1.48
N PRO A 86 9.65 -3.31 -0.16
CA PRO A 86 9.57 -4.30 0.92
C PRO A 86 8.25 -5.06 0.92
N HIS A 87 8.32 -6.35 1.25
CA HIS A 87 7.16 -7.19 1.54
C HIS A 87 7.35 -7.98 2.83
N SER A 88 6.27 -8.14 3.59
CA SER A 88 6.19 -9.01 4.76
C SER A 88 4.75 -9.53 4.87
N ARG A 89 4.45 -10.69 4.27
CA ARG A 89 3.10 -11.23 4.24
C ARG A 89 3.06 -12.74 4.03
N HIS A 90 2.02 -13.40 4.55
CA HIS A 90 1.72 -14.83 4.36
C HIS A 90 0.60 -15.08 3.33
N THR A 91 0.00 -14.01 2.82
CA THR A 91 -1.13 -14.10 1.90
C THR A 91 -0.92 -13.25 0.65
N THR A 92 -1.61 -13.62 -0.41
CA THR A 92 -1.62 -12.92 -1.70
C THR A 92 -3.04 -12.91 -2.27
N VAL A 93 -3.19 -12.37 -3.47
CA VAL A 93 -4.44 -12.41 -4.25
C VAL A 93 -4.19 -13.03 -5.62
N SER A 94 -5.23 -13.56 -6.23
CA SER A 94 -5.13 -14.15 -7.56
C SER A 94 -4.89 -13.08 -8.63
N LEU A 95 -3.74 -13.16 -9.31
CA LEU A 95 -3.45 -12.32 -10.49
C LEU A 95 -4.46 -12.52 -11.61
N GLN A 96 -4.97 -13.75 -11.76
CA GLN A 96 -5.97 -14.07 -12.77
C GLN A 96 -7.27 -13.32 -12.49
N GLN A 97 -7.77 -13.35 -11.25
CA GLN A 97 -8.99 -12.62 -10.87
C GLN A 97 -8.84 -11.10 -11.06
N ILE A 98 -7.66 -10.53 -10.75
CA ILE A 98 -7.39 -9.11 -11.01
C ILE A 98 -7.45 -8.81 -12.51
N LYS A 99 -6.79 -9.62 -13.35
CA LYS A 99 -6.75 -9.41 -14.81
C LYS A 99 -8.10 -9.65 -15.50
N GLU A 100 -8.94 -10.52 -14.97
CA GLU A 100 -10.28 -10.79 -15.49
C GLU A 100 -11.31 -9.75 -15.04
N ASN A 101 -11.03 -9.01 -13.97
CA ASN A 101 -11.91 -7.95 -13.49
C ASN A 101 -11.80 -6.70 -14.38
N ARG A 102 -12.94 -6.27 -14.94
CA ARG A 102 -12.98 -5.17 -15.92
C ARG A 102 -12.81 -3.79 -15.29
N ASP A 103 -12.95 -3.69 -13.97
CA ASP A 103 -12.88 -2.44 -13.23
C ASP A 103 -11.51 -2.25 -12.56
N LEU A 104 -10.59 -3.22 -12.74
CA LEU A 104 -9.25 -3.20 -12.15
C LEU A 104 -8.15 -3.17 -13.21
N GLU A 105 -7.04 -2.55 -12.87
CA GLU A 105 -5.82 -2.54 -13.66
C GLU A 105 -4.62 -2.94 -12.80
N LEU A 106 -3.89 -3.98 -13.24
CA LEU A 106 -2.62 -4.37 -12.64
C LEU A 106 -1.51 -3.47 -13.20
N LEU A 107 -0.95 -2.61 -12.35
CA LEU A 107 0.08 -1.64 -12.74
C LEU A 107 1.49 -2.17 -12.61
N ALA A 108 1.78 -2.94 -11.56
CA ALA A 108 3.10 -3.48 -11.29
C ALA A 108 3.05 -4.78 -10.50
N GLY A 109 4.09 -5.59 -10.64
CA GLY A 109 4.26 -6.86 -9.94
C GLY A 109 5.54 -7.58 -10.36
N SER A 110 5.70 -8.81 -9.89
CA SER A 110 6.78 -9.70 -10.30
C SER A 110 6.40 -11.16 -10.05
N ASP A 111 7.14 -12.10 -10.63
CA ASP A 111 6.87 -13.53 -10.44
C ASP A 111 6.88 -13.94 -8.95
N PRO A 112 7.88 -13.54 -8.13
CA PRO A 112 7.89 -13.96 -6.72
C PRO A 112 6.81 -13.30 -5.87
N THR A 113 6.38 -12.07 -6.20
CA THR A 113 5.44 -11.33 -5.36
C THR A 113 4.00 -11.37 -5.85
N GLY A 114 3.76 -11.73 -7.11
CA GLY A 114 2.47 -11.54 -7.74
C GLY A 114 2.17 -10.05 -7.95
N ALA A 115 0.95 -9.61 -7.63
CA ALA A 115 0.59 -8.20 -7.70
C ALA A 115 1.38 -7.35 -6.69
N ALA A 116 1.90 -6.21 -7.14
CA ALA A 116 2.52 -5.20 -6.28
C ALA A 116 1.66 -3.94 -6.18
N ILE A 117 1.15 -3.44 -7.31
CA ILE A 117 0.26 -2.27 -7.36
C ILE A 117 -0.89 -2.54 -8.31
N VAL A 118 -2.11 -2.35 -7.83
CA VAL A 118 -3.37 -2.44 -8.58
C VAL A 118 -4.14 -1.16 -8.35
N ARG A 119 -4.89 -0.69 -9.35
CA ARG A 119 -5.84 0.41 -9.18
C ARG A 119 -7.22 0.04 -9.74
N SER A 120 -8.26 0.70 -9.25
CA SER A 120 -9.55 0.74 -9.94
C SER A 120 -9.50 1.70 -11.14
N LEU A 121 -10.24 1.41 -12.21
CA LEU A 121 -10.22 2.23 -13.43
C LEU A 121 -10.79 3.63 -13.23
N ASP A 122 -11.66 3.81 -12.24
CA ASP A 122 -12.19 5.11 -11.81
C ASP A 122 -11.21 5.91 -10.93
N ASN A 123 -10.01 5.36 -10.65
CA ASN A 123 -8.99 5.95 -9.78
C ASN A 123 -9.39 6.10 -8.30
N LYS A 124 -10.50 5.53 -7.88
CA LYS A 124 -11.02 5.61 -6.51
C LYS A 124 -10.18 4.81 -5.53
N HIS A 125 -9.70 3.62 -5.95
CA HIS A 125 -8.97 2.69 -5.11
C HIS A 125 -7.57 2.42 -5.64
N ILE A 126 -6.59 2.57 -4.77
CA ILE A 126 -5.18 2.21 -5.01
C ILE A 126 -4.79 1.12 -4.03
N PHE A 127 -4.40 -0.06 -4.53
CA PHE A 127 -4.01 -1.23 -3.74
C PHE A 127 -2.52 -1.48 -3.90
N VAL A 128 -1.76 -1.39 -2.82
CA VAL A 128 -0.32 -1.62 -2.78
C VAL A 128 -0.03 -2.78 -1.84
N PHE A 129 0.50 -3.87 -2.35
CA PHE A 129 0.71 -5.11 -1.59
C PHE A 129 2.01 -5.13 -0.80
N GLY A 130 2.97 -4.29 -1.16
CA GLY A 130 4.21 -4.10 -0.42
C GLY A 130 4.12 -2.90 0.51
N HIS A 131 5.22 -2.65 1.19
CA HIS A 131 5.34 -1.65 2.24
C HIS A 131 6.31 -0.54 1.84
N ALA A 132 5.87 0.34 0.91
CA ALA A 132 6.68 1.49 0.50
C ALA A 132 6.98 2.44 1.68
N GLU A 133 6.13 2.43 2.73
CA GLU A 133 6.23 3.26 3.92
C GLU A 133 7.27 2.78 4.95
N TYR A 134 7.84 1.58 4.79
CA TYR A 134 8.76 1.01 5.77
C TYR A 134 10.04 1.84 5.94
N ASP A 135 10.43 2.03 7.20
CA ASP A 135 11.75 2.54 7.56
C ASP A 135 12.84 1.53 7.22
N TRP A 136 14.08 2.01 7.19
CA TRP A 136 15.25 1.23 6.81
C TRP A 136 15.46 -0.03 7.67
N ASP A 137 15.00 -0.04 8.92
CA ASP A 137 15.20 -1.11 9.90
C ASP A 137 13.92 -1.91 10.21
N THR A 138 12.79 -1.64 9.56
CA THR A 138 11.50 -2.27 9.88
C THR A 138 11.54 -3.78 9.70
N LEU A 139 12.04 -4.27 8.56
CA LEU A 139 12.17 -5.73 8.34
C LEU A 139 13.19 -6.36 9.30
N ASN A 140 14.26 -5.66 9.69
CA ASN A 140 15.20 -6.14 10.70
C ASN A 140 14.52 -6.30 12.07
N ARG A 141 13.73 -5.31 12.48
CA ARG A 141 12.98 -5.39 13.75
C ARG A 141 11.96 -6.54 13.73
N GLU A 142 11.31 -6.80 12.61
CA GLU A 142 10.43 -7.96 12.44
C GLU A 142 11.22 -9.27 12.56
N TYR A 143 12.33 -9.39 11.85
CA TYR A 143 13.21 -10.55 11.87
C TYR A 143 13.71 -10.87 13.28
N GLU A 144 14.27 -9.88 13.99
CA GLU A 144 14.74 -10.04 15.37
C GLU A 144 13.60 -10.41 16.34
N ARG A 145 12.41 -9.79 16.17
CA ARG A 145 11.22 -10.11 16.97
C ARG A 145 10.83 -11.58 16.81
N ASP A 146 10.79 -12.06 15.57
CA ASP A 146 10.31 -13.41 15.25
C ASP A 146 11.31 -14.47 15.67
N ILE A 147 12.62 -14.21 15.56
CA ILE A 147 13.69 -15.06 16.16
C ILE A 147 13.52 -15.13 17.69
N LYS A 148 13.32 -14.00 18.37
CA LYS A 148 13.13 -13.98 19.84
C LYS A 148 11.89 -14.76 20.28
N LYS A 149 10.89 -14.88 19.43
CA LYS A 149 9.69 -15.71 19.65
C LYS A 149 9.92 -17.19 19.35
N GLY A 150 11.10 -17.58 18.86
CA GLY A 150 11.42 -18.96 18.46
C GLY A 150 10.72 -19.40 17.18
N MET A 151 10.31 -18.46 16.34
CA MET A 151 9.71 -18.77 15.05
C MET A 151 10.80 -19.20 14.05
N ASP A 152 10.47 -20.15 13.20
CA ASP A 152 11.30 -20.52 12.05
C ASP A 152 11.13 -19.46 10.96
N ILE A 153 12.05 -18.51 10.91
CA ILE A 153 12.03 -17.39 9.97
C ILE A 153 13.36 -17.27 9.23
N THR A 154 13.28 -17.09 7.93
CA THR A 154 14.45 -16.83 7.07
C THR A 154 14.93 -15.39 7.17
N VAL A 155 16.19 -15.17 6.83
CA VAL A 155 16.71 -13.80 6.64
C VAL A 155 15.91 -13.11 5.55
N PRO A 156 15.50 -11.84 5.71
CA PRO A 156 14.76 -11.13 4.67
C PRO A 156 15.52 -11.06 3.35
N ASP A 157 14.90 -11.51 2.26
CA ASP A 157 15.51 -11.54 0.93
C ASP A 157 15.93 -10.15 0.45
N ASN A 158 17.12 -10.07 -0.17
CA ASN A 158 17.66 -8.84 -0.80
C ASN A 158 17.73 -7.61 0.12
N TYR A 159 17.69 -7.81 1.42
CA TYR A 159 17.62 -6.73 2.40
C TYR A 159 18.99 -6.44 3.02
N PHE A 160 19.71 -7.46 3.49
CA PHE A 160 21.06 -7.29 4.00
C PHE A 160 22.12 -7.52 2.90
N PRO A 161 23.28 -6.82 2.96
CA PRO A 161 24.41 -7.15 2.11
C PRO A 161 24.85 -8.61 2.34
N ASN A 162 24.97 -9.39 1.25
CA ASN A 162 25.37 -10.80 1.30
C ASN A 162 24.53 -11.67 2.26
N ASP A 163 23.27 -11.29 2.48
CA ASP A 163 22.33 -11.95 3.42
C ASP A 163 22.87 -12.05 4.87
N ASP A 164 23.78 -11.17 5.24
CA ASP A 164 24.38 -11.11 6.59
C ASP A 164 23.59 -10.14 7.49
N PRO A 165 22.79 -10.62 8.46
CA PRO A 165 21.97 -9.77 9.33
C PRO A 165 22.79 -8.94 10.33
N LYS A 166 24.11 -9.10 10.37
CA LYS A 166 25.00 -8.23 11.15
C LYS A 166 25.38 -6.95 10.40
N GLN A 167 25.10 -6.89 9.10
CA GLN A 167 25.38 -5.72 8.28
C GLN A 167 24.17 -4.79 8.26
N ARG A 168 24.42 -3.50 8.01
CA ARG A 168 23.34 -2.53 7.86
C ARG A 168 22.55 -2.81 6.56
N PRO A 169 21.21 -2.83 6.61
CA PRO A 169 20.37 -3.03 5.43
C PRO A 169 20.59 -2.01 4.32
N ILE A 170 20.36 -2.46 3.08
CA ILE A 170 20.40 -1.60 1.89
C ILE A 170 19.01 -1.11 1.56
N VAL A 171 18.79 0.20 1.70
CA VAL A 171 17.51 0.84 1.33
C VAL A 171 17.47 1.13 -0.17
N ARG A 172 16.50 0.54 -0.87
CA ARG A 172 16.34 0.67 -2.34
C ARG A 172 14.96 1.21 -2.73
N TRP A 173 14.07 1.50 -1.77
CA TRP A 173 12.65 1.85 -1.99
C TRP A 173 12.28 3.27 -1.59
N ARG A 174 13.17 4.05 -0.98
CA ARG A 174 12.83 5.39 -0.45
C ARG A 174 12.37 6.37 -1.54
N SER A 175 13.07 6.42 -2.67
CA SER A 175 12.69 7.30 -3.79
C SER A 175 11.35 6.91 -4.38
N VAL A 176 11.13 5.61 -4.57
CA VAL A 176 9.87 5.04 -5.05
C VAL A 176 8.72 5.35 -4.08
N SER A 177 8.95 5.16 -2.78
CA SER A 177 7.98 5.53 -1.74
C SER A 177 7.57 7.01 -1.86
N THR A 178 8.55 7.90 -1.93
CA THR A 178 8.29 9.35 -2.07
C THR A 178 7.47 9.65 -3.33
N LEU A 179 7.84 9.07 -4.47
CA LEU A 179 7.12 9.27 -5.73
C LEU A 179 5.70 8.72 -5.66
N LEU A 180 5.52 7.49 -5.14
CA LEU A 180 4.22 6.83 -5.05
C LEU A 180 3.21 7.67 -4.25
N PHE A 181 3.58 8.07 -3.04
CA PHE A 181 2.70 8.86 -2.19
C PHE A 181 2.50 10.29 -2.73
N THR A 182 3.54 10.92 -3.26
CA THR A 182 3.42 12.26 -3.86
C THR A 182 2.53 12.24 -5.09
N ASN A 183 2.69 11.24 -5.97
CA ASN A 183 1.85 11.09 -7.16
C ASN A 183 0.39 10.83 -6.78
N TRP A 184 0.14 9.93 -5.81
CA TRP A 184 -1.21 9.67 -5.33
C TRP A 184 -1.86 10.94 -4.77
N LEU A 185 -1.19 11.63 -3.85
CA LEU A 185 -1.71 12.88 -3.27
C LEU A 185 -1.95 13.97 -4.32
N ASN A 186 -1.03 14.12 -5.28
CA ASN A 186 -1.12 15.17 -6.29
C ASN A 186 -2.19 14.86 -7.35
N TYR A 187 -2.15 13.66 -7.94
CA TYR A 187 -2.96 13.34 -9.12
C TYR A 187 -4.31 12.71 -8.81
N TYR A 188 -4.46 12.02 -7.66
CA TYR A 188 -5.68 11.28 -7.31
C TYR A 188 -6.46 11.91 -6.16
N VAL A 189 -5.84 12.84 -5.43
CA VAL A 189 -6.50 13.57 -4.34
C VAL A 189 -6.58 15.05 -4.64
N TYR A 190 -5.43 15.74 -4.73
CA TYR A 190 -5.40 17.20 -4.83
C TYR A 190 -6.02 17.72 -6.14
N GLN A 191 -5.66 17.14 -7.29
CA GLN A 191 -6.18 17.61 -8.59
C GLN A 191 -7.64 17.23 -8.82
N GLU A 192 -8.11 16.14 -8.21
CA GLU A 192 -9.51 15.72 -8.28
C GLU A 192 -10.43 16.47 -7.29
N THR A 193 -9.86 17.04 -6.22
CA THR A 193 -10.63 17.77 -5.22
C THR A 193 -11.09 19.12 -5.77
N PRO A 194 -12.40 19.37 -5.97
CA PRO A 194 -12.86 20.67 -6.47
C PRO A 194 -12.63 21.76 -5.45
N TYR A 195 -12.19 22.94 -5.91
CA TYR A 195 -12.06 24.13 -5.09
C TYR A 195 -12.52 25.37 -5.86
N ILE A 196 -13.05 26.34 -5.13
CA ILE A 196 -13.51 27.61 -5.69
C ILE A 196 -12.48 28.68 -5.31
N ILE A 197 -11.76 29.21 -6.31
CA ILE A 197 -10.67 30.16 -6.12
C ILE A 197 -11.11 31.36 -5.29
N GLU A 198 -12.33 31.87 -5.53
CA GLU A 198 -12.90 33.01 -4.84
C GLU A 198 -13.13 32.79 -3.33
N GLN A 199 -13.19 31.51 -2.91
CA GLN A 199 -13.36 31.14 -1.50
C GLN A 199 -12.03 31.02 -0.75
N ILE A 200 -10.90 30.88 -1.43
CA ILE A 200 -9.59 30.68 -0.81
C ILE A 200 -9.22 31.86 0.11
N GLN A 201 -9.48 33.10 -0.33
CA GLN A 201 -9.20 34.27 0.47
C GLN A 201 -10.07 34.36 1.74
N LYS A 202 -11.35 33.94 1.65
CA LYS A 202 -12.26 33.88 2.81
C LYS A 202 -11.80 32.85 3.84
N MET A 203 -11.43 31.65 3.40
CA MET A 203 -10.90 30.58 4.26
C MET A 203 -9.60 30.99 4.97
N LYS A 204 -8.68 31.68 4.28
CA LYS A 204 -7.45 32.20 4.88
C LYS A 204 -7.74 33.21 5.98
N PHE A 205 -8.65 34.13 5.73
CA PHE A 205 -9.04 35.17 6.69
C PHE A 205 -9.73 34.59 7.94
N GLU A 206 -10.57 33.56 7.80
CA GLU A 206 -11.21 32.89 8.92
C GLU A 206 -10.22 32.06 9.75
N ARG A 207 -9.25 31.39 9.10
CA ARG A 207 -8.18 30.65 9.78
C ARG A 207 -7.28 31.58 10.60
N ASP A 208 -6.91 32.72 10.06
CA ASP A 208 -6.06 33.72 10.74
C ASP A 208 -6.78 34.33 11.94
N LYS A 209 -8.11 34.53 11.88
CA LYS A 209 -8.93 34.94 13.02
C LYS A 209 -8.98 33.91 14.15
N ASN A 210 -9.08 32.63 13.79
CA ASN A 210 -9.14 31.55 14.77
C ASN A 210 -7.78 31.30 15.44
N LEU A 211 -6.66 31.50 14.73
CA LEU A 211 -5.31 31.44 15.29
C LEU A 211 -5.03 32.61 16.28
N GLY A 212 -5.59 33.79 16.05
CA GLY A 212 -5.48 34.94 16.95
C GLY A 212 -6.32 34.84 18.24
N ALA A 213 -7.23 33.84 18.32
CA ALA A 213 -8.04 33.62 19.52
C ALA A 213 -7.37 32.64 20.53
N TYR A 214 -6.19 32.09 20.19
CA TYR A 214 -5.42 31.17 21.06
C TYR A 214 -4.06 31.76 21.50
N ILE A 215 -3.81 33.03 21.26
CA ILE A 215 -2.70 33.83 21.81
C ILE A 215 -3.29 34.85 22.80
#